data_30ccea5dc8f29c081784d9e26f7384c9
#
_entry.id   30ccea5dc8f29c081784d9e26f7384c9
#
_cell.length_a   1.000
_cell.length_b   1.000
_cell.length_c   1.000
_cell.angle_alpha   90.00
_cell.angle_beta   90.00
_cell.angle_gamma   90.00
#
_symmetry.space_group_name_H-M   'P 1'
#
loop_
_entity.id
_entity.type
_entity.pdbx_description
1 polymer ?
#
loop_
_entity_poly.entity_id
_entity_poly.type
_entity_poly.pdbx_seq_one_letter_code
_entity_poly.pdbx_strand_id
1 'polypeptide(L)'
;QNEFAAAHWLMGAIVGVVIPRLLRPFWPDPPPVRSWRAALAYAAVVLWDIAKANVQVAGWVLLRRPETLRSSWLVVPLELRVPEAITLLAGTITMTPGTVSCDLAADGSALLVHCLHTEDAAATVAEIKTRYEERLMRIFGEGEA
;
A
#
# COMPACT_ATOMS: atom_id res chain seq x y z
N GLN A 1 2.19 -23.48 -22.06
CA GLN A 1 1.87 -22.67 -23.26
C GLN A 1 0.93 -21.57 -22.82
N ASN A 2 1.45 -20.33 -22.71
CA ASN A 2 0.62 -19.13 -22.50
C ASN A 2 0.07 -18.72 -23.88
N GLU A 3 -1.04 -19.32 -24.28
CA GLU A 3 -1.75 -18.86 -25.46
C GLU A 3 -2.62 -17.67 -25.06
N PHE A 4 -2.23 -16.48 -25.51
CA PHE A 4 -3.06 -15.27 -25.43
C PHE A 4 -4.22 -15.38 -26.43
N ALA A 5 -5.14 -16.30 -26.17
CA ALA A 5 -6.34 -16.46 -26.98
C ALA A 5 -7.31 -15.29 -26.72
N ALA A 6 -8.02 -14.83 -27.74
CA ALA A 6 -9.04 -13.78 -27.61
C ALA A 6 -10.08 -14.10 -26.52
N ALA A 7 -10.31 -15.39 -26.25
CA ALA A 7 -11.19 -15.86 -25.17
C ALA A 7 -10.73 -15.40 -23.77
N HIS A 8 -9.44 -15.32 -23.50
CA HIS A 8 -8.93 -14.84 -22.20
C HIS A 8 -9.19 -13.34 -22.00
N TRP A 9 -9.03 -12.57 -23.06
CA TRP A 9 -9.34 -11.13 -23.04
C TRP A 9 -10.84 -10.89 -22.86
N LEU A 10 -11.68 -11.67 -23.56
CA LEU A 10 -13.12 -11.58 -23.42
C LEU A 10 -13.57 -11.98 -22.01
N MET A 11 -13.04 -13.09 -21.48
CA MET A 11 -13.33 -13.51 -20.11
C MET A 11 -12.87 -12.45 -19.08
N GLY A 12 -11.67 -11.91 -19.24
CA GLY A 12 -11.17 -10.83 -18.39
C GLY A 12 -12.06 -9.59 -18.43
N ALA A 13 -12.53 -9.19 -19.62
CA ALA A 13 -13.45 -8.07 -19.77
C ALA A 13 -14.81 -8.35 -19.11
N ILE A 14 -15.37 -9.54 -19.29
CA ILE A 14 -16.64 -9.94 -18.65
C ILE A 14 -16.49 -9.89 -17.12
N VAL A 15 -15.47 -10.54 -16.58
CA VAL A 15 -15.20 -10.57 -15.13
C VAL A 15 -14.96 -9.17 -14.59
N GLY A 16 -14.17 -8.36 -15.29
CA GLY A 16 -13.87 -6.96 -14.93
C GLY A 16 -15.09 -6.04 -14.90
N VAL A 17 -16.15 -6.37 -15.63
CA VAL A 17 -17.41 -5.61 -15.62
C VAL A 17 -18.43 -6.21 -14.64
N VAL A 18 -18.55 -7.52 -14.59
CA VAL A 18 -19.57 -8.22 -13.80
C VAL A 18 -19.27 -8.13 -12.31
N ILE A 19 -18.02 -8.39 -11.90
CA ILE A 19 -17.64 -8.38 -10.47
C ILE A 19 -17.89 -7.00 -9.82
N PRO A 20 -17.40 -5.87 -10.35
CA PRO A 20 -17.66 -4.57 -9.76
C PRO A 20 -19.17 -4.23 -9.69
N ARG A 21 -19.94 -4.66 -10.69
CA ARG A 21 -21.40 -4.44 -10.66
C ARG A 21 -22.10 -5.24 -9.57
N LEU A 22 -21.71 -6.50 -9.37
CA LEU A 22 -22.27 -7.36 -8.33
C LEU A 22 -21.88 -6.87 -6.91
N LEU A 23 -20.68 -6.32 -6.77
CA LEU A 23 -20.18 -5.85 -5.48
C LEU A 23 -20.63 -4.42 -5.14
N ARG A 24 -21.19 -3.68 -6.10
CA ARG A 24 -21.65 -2.30 -5.89
C ARG A 24 -22.61 -2.12 -4.68
N PRO A 25 -23.57 -3.03 -4.41
CA PRO A 25 -24.44 -2.89 -3.23
C PRO A 25 -23.71 -2.98 -1.90
N PHE A 26 -22.53 -3.60 -1.86
CA PHE A 26 -21.69 -3.72 -0.67
C PHE A 26 -20.77 -2.52 -0.45
N TRP A 27 -20.70 -1.63 -1.43
CA TRP A 27 -19.90 -0.40 -1.37
C TRP A 27 -20.71 0.78 -1.96
N PRO A 28 -21.75 1.25 -1.22
CA PRO A 28 -22.71 2.22 -1.75
C PRO A 28 -22.10 3.61 -2.00
N ASP A 29 -21.19 4.05 -1.16
CA ASP A 29 -20.63 5.40 -1.17
C ASP A 29 -19.09 5.37 -1.27
N PRO A 30 -18.53 5.04 -2.46
CA PRO A 30 -17.08 5.09 -2.66
C PRO A 30 -16.58 6.53 -2.54
N PRO A 31 -15.46 6.77 -1.83
CA PRO A 31 -14.93 8.11 -1.69
C PRO A 31 -14.49 8.66 -3.05
N PRO A 32 -14.74 9.93 -3.33
CA PRO A 32 -14.35 10.54 -4.58
C PRO A 32 -12.84 10.65 -4.68
N VAL A 33 -12.27 10.20 -5.79
CA VAL A 33 -10.87 10.49 -6.14
C VAL A 33 -10.79 11.91 -6.66
N ARG A 34 -10.29 12.84 -5.85
CA ARG A 34 -10.21 14.26 -6.22
C ARG A 34 -9.14 14.57 -7.26
N SER A 35 -8.04 13.81 -7.25
CA SER A 35 -6.93 14.04 -8.18
C SER A 35 -6.37 12.74 -8.79
N TRP A 36 -6.77 12.47 -10.03
CA TRP A 36 -6.21 11.35 -10.81
C TRP A 36 -4.72 11.52 -11.11
N ARG A 37 -4.25 12.76 -11.22
CA ARG A 37 -2.82 13.05 -11.40
C ARG A 37 -2.02 12.65 -10.16
N ALA A 38 -2.55 12.96 -8.96
CA ALA A 38 -1.95 12.52 -7.71
C ALA A 38 -1.98 11.00 -7.57
N ALA A 39 -3.07 10.33 -7.96
CA ALA A 39 -3.19 8.89 -7.95
C ALA A 39 -2.15 8.21 -8.88
N LEU A 40 -1.97 8.71 -10.10
CA LEU A 40 -0.94 8.20 -11.02
C LEU A 40 0.48 8.44 -10.49
N ALA A 41 0.75 9.61 -9.92
CA ALA A 41 2.03 9.91 -9.30
C ALA A 41 2.31 9.01 -8.09
N TYR A 42 1.28 8.73 -7.27
CA TYR A 42 1.36 7.78 -6.17
C TYR A 42 1.70 6.37 -6.67
N ALA A 43 0.98 5.88 -7.67
CA ALA A 43 1.24 4.57 -8.27
C ALA A 43 2.67 4.45 -8.79
N ALA A 44 3.19 5.49 -9.46
CA ALA A 44 4.57 5.50 -9.94
C ALA A 44 5.60 5.44 -8.80
N VAL A 45 5.36 6.18 -7.70
CA VAL A 45 6.21 6.14 -6.50
C VAL A 45 6.19 4.75 -5.88
N VAL A 46 5.00 4.16 -5.70
CA VAL A 46 4.85 2.81 -5.11
C VAL A 46 5.56 1.75 -5.96
N LEU A 47 5.37 1.77 -7.28
CA LEU A 47 6.04 0.82 -8.19
C LEU A 47 7.57 0.96 -8.13
N TRP A 48 8.08 2.18 -8.07
CA TRP A 48 9.50 2.43 -7.90
C TRP A 48 10.04 1.89 -6.58
N ASP A 49 9.30 2.13 -5.48
CA ASP A 49 9.69 1.66 -4.15
C ASP A 49 9.65 0.14 -4.04
N ILE A 50 8.65 -0.51 -4.63
CA ILE A 50 8.58 -1.97 -4.73
C ILE A 50 9.81 -2.50 -5.48
N ALA A 51 10.16 -1.93 -6.62
CA ALA A 51 11.33 -2.36 -7.39
C ALA A 51 12.63 -2.20 -6.60
N LYS A 52 12.82 -1.04 -5.96
CA LYS A 52 13.99 -0.76 -5.11
C LYS A 52 14.06 -1.71 -3.91
N ALA A 53 12.95 -1.92 -3.20
CA ALA A 53 12.90 -2.79 -2.02
C ALA A 53 13.11 -4.26 -2.39
N ASN A 54 12.65 -4.73 -3.53
CA ASN A 54 12.94 -6.09 -4.02
C ASN A 54 14.45 -6.31 -4.18
N VAL A 55 15.17 -5.36 -4.80
CA VAL A 55 16.63 -5.46 -4.94
C VAL A 55 17.31 -5.43 -3.58
N GLN A 56 16.87 -4.57 -2.67
CA GLN A 56 17.43 -4.44 -1.34
C GLN A 56 17.23 -5.72 -0.51
N VAL A 57 16.00 -6.26 -0.47
CA VAL A 57 15.69 -7.48 0.29
C VAL A 57 16.38 -8.70 -0.33
N ALA A 58 16.44 -8.80 -1.66
CA ALA A 58 17.22 -9.85 -2.32
C ALA A 58 18.70 -9.77 -1.92
N GLY A 59 19.27 -8.57 -1.84
CA GLY A 59 20.63 -8.36 -1.33
C GLY A 59 20.79 -8.80 0.13
N TRP A 60 19.81 -8.54 0.99
CA TRP A 60 19.85 -8.99 2.38
C TRP A 60 19.79 -10.52 2.49
N VAL A 61 18.88 -11.15 1.75
CA VAL A 61 18.72 -12.62 1.76
C VAL A 61 19.95 -13.35 1.23
N LEU A 62 20.60 -12.80 0.20
CA LEU A 62 21.75 -13.45 -0.44
C LEU A 62 23.09 -13.17 0.26
N LEU A 63 23.24 -11.99 0.84
CA LEU A 63 24.55 -11.48 1.28
C LEU A 63 24.65 -11.23 2.79
N ARG A 64 23.53 -11.07 3.49
CA ARG A 64 23.54 -10.82 4.93
C ARG A 64 23.28 -12.09 5.74
N ARG A 65 23.89 -12.14 6.92
CA ARG A 65 23.59 -13.18 7.90
C ARG A 65 22.29 -12.84 8.62
N PRO A 66 21.41 -13.82 8.89
CA PRO A 66 20.13 -13.58 9.57
C PRO A 66 20.27 -12.83 10.90
N GLU A 67 21.34 -13.05 11.63
CA GLU A 67 21.60 -12.45 12.95
C GLU A 67 21.84 -10.93 12.87
N THR A 68 22.10 -10.38 11.68
CA THR A 68 22.31 -8.95 11.48
C THR A 68 21.02 -8.19 11.15
N LEU A 69 19.92 -8.91 10.95
CA LEU A 69 18.61 -8.32 10.72
C LEU A 69 18.00 -7.84 12.05
N ARG A 70 17.53 -6.60 12.06
CA ARG A 70 16.88 -5.98 13.23
C ARG A 70 15.42 -5.78 12.91
N SER A 71 14.63 -6.85 13.10
CA SER A 71 13.18 -6.73 12.94
C SER A 71 12.57 -5.89 14.07
N SER A 72 11.55 -5.12 13.75
CA SER A 72 10.87 -4.26 14.71
C SER A 72 9.39 -4.15 14.41
N TRP A 73 8.60 -3.90 15.45
CA TRP A 73 7.21 -3.51 15.35
C TRP A 73 7.11 -1.99 15.41
N LEU A 74 6.42 -1.42 14.43
CA LEU A 74 6.23 0.01 14.28
C LEU A 74 4.75 0.33 14.46
N VAL A 75 4.45 1.33 15.29
CA VAL A 75 3.12 1.90 15.37
C VAL A 75 3.14 3.18 14.54
N VAL A 76 2.39 3.19 13.44
CA VAL A 76 2.25 4.33 12.54
C VAL A 76 0.97 5.08 12.88
N PRO A 77 1.05 6.25 13.52
CA PRO A 77 -0.14 7.06 13.80
C PRO A 77 -0.70 7.62 12.49
N LEU A 78 -2.02 7.47 12.28
CA LEU A 78 -2.69 7.85 11.05
C LEU A 78 -3.39 9.21 11.18
N GLU A 79 -3.24 10.03 10.15
CA GLU A 79 -4.02 11.23 9.91
C GLU A 79 -5.15 10.99 8.91
N LEU A 80 -5.02 9.95 8.08
CA LEU A 80 -6.07 9.46 7.20
C LEU A 80 -7.30 9.02 7.98
N ARG A 81 -8.48 9.38 7.45
CA ARG A 81 -9.79 9.01 8.04
C ARG A 81 -10.63 8.17 7.08
N VAL A 82 -10.43 8.32 5.78
CA VAL A 82 -11.14 7.54 4.75
C VAL A 82 -10.68 6.09 4.80
N PRO A 83 -11.58 5.10 5.05
CA PRO A 83 -11.20 3.68 5.18
C PRO A 83 -10.48 3.12 3.96
N GLU A 84 -10.84 3.57 2.77
CA GLU A 84 -10.22 3.16 1.51
C GLU A 84 -8.79 3.67 1.40
N ALA A 85 -8.52 4.89 1.86
CA ALA A 85 -7.17 5.45 1.89
C ALA A 85 -6.28 4.69 2.89
N ILE A 86 -6.82 4.34 4.08
CA ILE A 86 -6.14 3.52 5.07
C ILE A 86 -5.83 2.13 4.49
N THR A 87 -6.81 1.52 3.79
CA THR A 87 -6.63 0.22 3.14
C THR A 87 -5.55 0.28 2.06
N LEU A 88 -5.53 1.34 1.24
CA LEU A 88 -4.48 1.55 0.24
C LEU A 88 -3.10 1.74 0.88
N LEU A 89 -3.01 2.49 1.98
CA LEU A 89 -1.76 2.66 2.74
C LEU A 89 -1.27 1.31 3.27
N ALA A 90 -2.14 0.55 3.95
CA ALA A 90 -1.82 -0.76 4.50
C ALA A 90 -1.37 -1.75 3.40
N GLY A 91 -2.08 -1.75 2.26
CA GLY A 91 -1.72 -2.52 1.08
C GLY A 91 -0.35 -2.12 0.52
N THR A 92 -0.08 -0.83 0.39
CA THR A 92 1.20 -0.31 -0.11
C THR A 92 2.38 -0.74 0.77
N ILE A 93 2.23 -0.62 2.10
CA ILE A 93 3.24 -1.07 3.06
C ILE A 93 3.49 -2.57 2.91
N THR A 94 2.43 -3.36 2.78
CA THR A 94 2.54 -4.82 2.64
C THR A 94 3.13 -5.24 1.28
N MET A 95 2.86 -4.51 0.21
CA MET A 95 3.44 -4.77 -1.10
C MET A 95 4.92 -4.37 -1.20
N THR A 96 5.40 -3.53 -0.29
CA THR A 96 6.81 -3.16 -0.23
C THR A 96 7.58 -4.26 0.51
N PRO A 97 8.51 -5.00 -0.16
CA PRO A 97 9.26 -6.09 0.47
C PRO A 97 9.97 -5.65 1.74
N GLY A 98 9.82 -6.46 2.79
CA GLY A 98 10.42 -6.20 4.10
C GLY A 98 9.50 -5.51 5.10
N THR A 99 8.26 -5.17 4.70
CA THR A 99 7.25 -4.63 5.61
C THR A 99 5.91 -5.34 5.47
N VAL A 100 5.15 -5.42 6.55
CA VAL A 100 3.79 -6.01 6.57
C VAL A 100 2.92 -5.20 7.50
N SER A 101 1.78 -4.75 7.02
CA SER A 101 0.71 -4.20 7.86
C SER A 101 -0.04 -5.34 8.54
N CYS A 102 -0.05 -5.36 9.87
CA CYS A 102 -0.54 -6.49 10.64
C CYS A 102 -1.90 -6.23 11.29
N ASP A 103 -2.14 -5.01 11.75
CA ASP A 103 -3.37 -4.68 12.47
C ASP A 103 -3.67 -3.17 12.37
N LEU A 104 -4.94 -2.82 12.50
CA LEU A 104 -5.44 -1.44 12.57
C LEU A 104 -6.08 -1.23 13.93
N ALA A 105 -5.72 -0.15 14.61
CA ALA A 105 -6.37 0.22 15.86
C ALA A 105 -7.90 0.31 15.68
N ALA A 106 -8.66 -0.14 16.67
CA ALA A 106 -10.12 -0.21 16.59
C ALA A 106 -10.80 1.14 16.29
N ASP A 107 -10.15 2.24 16.67
CA ASP A 107 -10.58 3.61 16.39
C ASP A 107 -10.01 4.18 15.07
N GLY A 108 -9.25 3.39 14.31
CA GLY A 108 -8.60 3.80 13.07
C GLY A 108 -7.43 4.77 13.24
N SER A 109 -6.96 5.00 14.46
CA SER A 109 -5.94 6.03 14.74
C SER A 109 -4.51 5.62 14.44
N ALA A 110 -4.21 4.33 14.32
CA ALA A 110 -2.87 3.83 14.11
C ALA A 110 -2.84 2.48 13.39
N LEU A 111 -1.79 2.25 12.61
CA LEU A 111 -1.51 0.99 11.92
C LEU A 111 -0.30 0.31 12.56
N LEU A 112 -0.44 -0.96 12.92
CA LEU A 112 0.67 -1.79 13.39
C LEU A 112 1.37 -2.42 12.19
N VAL A 113 2.65 -2.13 12.05
CA VAL A 113 3.50 -2.60 10.93
C VAL A 113 4.66 -3.42 11.47
N HIS A 114 4.88 -4.60 10.94
CA HIS A 114 6.11 -5.35 11.15
C HIS A 114 7.12 -4.98 10.07
N CYS A 115 8.33 -4.61 10.49
CA CYS A 115 9.46 -4.32 9.60
C CYS A 115 10.56 -5.37 9.78
N LEU A 116 11.00 -5.98 8.68
CA LEU A 116 12.05 -7.02 8.68
C LEU A 116 13.40 -6.47 9.15
N HIS A 117 13.70 -5.23 8.81
CA HIS A 117 14.93 -4.58 9.20
C HIS A 117 14.77 -3.06 9.24
N THR A 118 15.03 -2.47 10.39
CA THR A 118 15.15 -1.02 10.54
C THR A 118 16.25 -0.69 11.57
N GLU A 119 16.99 0.37 11.32
CA GLU A 119 17.97 0.91 12.26
C GLU A 119 17.36 2.05 13.09
N ASP A 120 16.36 2.72 12.55
CA ASP A 120 15.62 3.80 13.20
C ASP A 120 14.11 3.67 12.91
N ALA A 121 13.38 3.23 13.94
CA ALA A 121 11.94 3.06 13.89
C ALA A 121 11.21 4.39 13.63
N ALA A 122 11.67 5.48 14.24
CA ALA A 122 11.02 6.79 14.09
C ALA A 122 11.21 7.34 12.67
N ALA A 123 12.40 7.20 12.11
CA ALA A 123 12.67 7.60 10.73
C ALA A 123 11.83 6.79 9.73
N THR A 124 11.68 5.49 9.97
CA THR A 124 10.84 4.63 9.11
C THR A 124 9.36 5.03 9.17
N VAL A 125 8.83 5.33 10.34
CA VAL A 125 7.46 5.85 10.51
C VAL A 125 7.29 7.19 9.79
N ALA A 126 8.24 8.12 9.95
CA ALA A 126 8.22 9.42 9.27
C ALA A 126 8.26 9.26 7.74
N GLU A 127 9.05 8.31 7.22
CA GLU A 127 9.10 8.01 5.79
C GLU A 127 7.75 7.49 5.28
N ILE A 128 7.11 6.56 5.98
CA ILE A 128 5.77 6.06 5.62
C ILE A 128 4.78 7.22 5.53
N LYS A 129 4.77 8.12 6.51
CA LYS A 129 3.87 9.28 6.55
C LYS A 129 4.09 10.22 5.38
N THR A 130 5.29 10.71 5.21
CA THR A 130 5.62 11.72 4.18
C THR A 130 5.55 11.16 2.77
N ARG A 131 5.93 9.89 2.59
CA ARG A 131 6.03 9.27 1.28
C ARG A 131 4.72 8.71 0.76
N TYR A 132 3.89 8.15 1.64
CA TYR A 132 2.65 7.47 1.26
C TYR A 132 1.40 8.17 1.80
N GLU A 133 1.31 8.41 3.11
CA GLU A 133 0.11 8.95 3.73
C GLU A 133 -0.27 10.34 3.19
N GLU A 134 0.67 11.29 3.16
CA GLU A 134 0.42 12.63 2.62
C GLU A 134 -0.04 12.63 1.15
N ARG A 135 0.44 11.66 0.36
CA ARG A 135 -0.01 11.53 -1.03
C ARG A 135 -1.43 11.00 -1.13
N LEU A 136 -1.79 10.04 -0.27
CA LEU A 136 -3.15 9.53 -0.19
C LEU A 136 -4.12 10.62 0.28
N MET A 137 -3.73 11.43 1.27
CA MET A 137 -4.51 12.58 1.71
C MET A 137 -4.84 13.52 0.52
N ARG A 138 -3.87 13.81 -0.33
CA ARG A 138 -4.10 14.62 -1.55
C ARG A 138 -5.01 13.95 -2.59
N ILE A 139 -4.97 12.61 -2.70
CA ILE A 139 -5.82 11.85 -3.63
C ILE A 139 -7.28 11.93 -3.19
N PHE A 140 -7.53 11.75 -1.90
CA PHE A 140 -8.88 11.70 -1.33
C PHE A 140 -9.38 13.07 -0.82
N GLY A 141 -8.50 14.09 -0.79
CA GLY A 141 -8.84 15.46 -0.35
C GLY A 141 -8.95 15.56 1.17
N GLU A 142 -8.23 14.73 1.90
CA GLU A 142 -8.04 14.87 3.34
C GLU A 142 -6.83 15.79 3.59
N GLY A 143 -6.99 16.81 4.44
CA GLY A 143 -5.90 17.74 4.77
C GLY A 143 -6.06 19.16 4.21
N GLU A 144 -7.14 19.45 3.50
CA GLU A 144 -7.58 20.82 3.17
C GLU A 144 -8.74 21.20 4.10
N ALA A 145 -8.43 21.44 5.37
CA ALA A 145 -9.35 22.08 6.31
C ALA A 145 -8.68 23.32 6.89
#